data_ba70001105bc73697ac7bc477fe57739
#
_entry.id   ba70001105bc73697ac7bc477fe57739
#
_cell.length_a   1.000
_cell.length_b   1.000
_cell.length_c   1.000
_cell.angle_alpha   90.00
_cell.angle_beta   90.00
_cell.angle_gamma   90.00
#
_symmetry.space_group_name_H-M   'P 1'
#
loop_
_entity.id
_entity.type
_entity.pdbx_description
1 polymer ?
#
loop_
_entity_poly.entity_id
_entity_poly.type
_entity_poly.pdbx_seq_one_letter_code
_entity_poly.pdbx_strand_id
1 'polypeptide(L)'
;MNKASREFEGDNRLLLGIILGVITFWLFAQTLVNLVVPLQSTYQSDIGTINIAVSLTALMSGLFIVGAGDFADKFGRVKVTYIGLILNIIGSLLIIITPFTPFLIAGRIFQGLSAACIMPATLAIINQYYIGTARQRALSYWSIGSWGGSGICTLFGGLMSTHFGWRTIFIVSIVLTLLSMYLIKHTPETKAEPVITENGEKKKFDIVGLMILIICMLS
;
A
#
# COMPACT_ATOMS: atom_id res chain seq x y z
N MET A 1 16.66 -14.76 14.14
CA MET A 1 16.89 -14.29 12.75
C MET A 1 17.49 -15.44 11.94
N ASN A 2 16.95 -15.76 10.78
CA ASN A 2 17.42 -16.88 9.96
C ASN A 2 18.79 -16.50 9.34
N LYS A 3 19.74 -17.48 9.25
CA LYS A 3 21.11 -17.27 8.74
C LYS A 3 21.11 -16.63 7.34
N ALA A 4 20.14 -16.99 6.50
CA ALA A 4 19.95 -16.43 5.16
C ALA A 4 19.59 -14.93 5.13
N SER A 5 18.98 -14.37 6.19
CA SER A 5 18.64 -12.94 6.27
C SER A 5 19.81 -12.05 6.68
N ARG A 6 20.92 -12.63 7.17
CA ARG A 6 22.15 -11.89 7.53
C ARG A 6 23.10 -11.72 6.35
N GLU A 7 22.99 -12.55 5.32
CA GLU A 7 23.86 -12.54 4.13
C GLU A 7 23.22 -11.85 2.92
N PHE A 8 21.90 -11.54 2.97
CA PHE A 8 21.21 -10.91 1.86
C PHE A 8 21.38 -9.39 1.94
N GLU A 9 22.05 -8.82 0.96
CA GLU A 9 22.11 -7.37 0.73
C GLU A 9 21.02 -6.98 -0.30
N GLY A 10 20.33 -5.87 -0.03
CA GLY A 10 19.31 -5.35 -0.93
C GLY A 10 19.89 -4.98 -2.28
N ASP A 11 19.33 -5.54 -3.34
CA ASP A 11 19.72 -5.27 -4.73
C ASP A 11 18.76 -4.25 -5.40
N ASN A 12 19.15 -3.78 -6.58
CA ASN A 12 18.31 -2.85 -7.36
C ASN A 12 16.98 -3.48 -7.79
N ARG A 13 16.91 -4.81 -7.90
CA ARG A 13 15.69 -5.54 -8.24
C ARG A 13 14.66 -5.46 -7.13
N LEU A 14 15.08 -5.70 -5.88
CA LEU A 14 14.24 -5.53 -4.69
C LEU A 14 13.76 -4.09 -4.58
N LEU A 15 14.67 -3.12 -4.75
CA LEU A 15 14.34 -1.70 -4.68
C LEU A 15 13.28 -1.31 -5.71
N LEU A 16 13.43 -1.74 -6.96
CA LEU A 16 12.45 -1.49 -8.00
C LEU A 16 11.10 -2.14 -7.67
N GLY A 17 11.10 -3.38 -7.16
CA GLY A 17 9.89 -4.05 -6.72
C GLY A 17 9.14 -3.29 -5.63
N ILE A 18 9.87 -2.78 -4.63
CA ILE A 18 9.32 -1.95 -3.56
C ILE A 18 8.74 -0.65 -4.12
N ILE A 19 9.47 0.06 -4.98
CA ILE A 19 9.01 1.34 -5.57
C ILE A 19 7.73 1.12 -6.38
N LEU A 20 7.67 0.07 -7.20
CA LEU A 20 6.46 -0.26 -7.96
C LEU A 20 5.27 -0.56 -7.05
N GLY A 21 5.48 -1.33 -5.97
CA GLY A 21 4.45 -1.58 -4.97
C GLY A 21 3.93 -0.30 -4.31
N VAL A 22 4.81 0.63 -3.98
CA VAL A 22 4.45 1.92 -3.37
C VAL A 22 3.73 2.84 -4.36
N ILE A 23 4.17 2.89 -5.63
CA ILE A 23 3.53 3.70 -6.67
C ILE A 23 2.09 3.25 -6.94
N THR A 24 1.77 1.96 -6.83
CA THR A 24 0.39 1.48 -7.03
C THR A 24 -0.60 2.17 -6.10
N PHE A 25 -0.19 2.53 -4.86
CA PHE A 25 -1.02 3.31 -3.95
C PHE A 25 -1.47 4.64 -4.58
N TRP A 26 -0.56 5.39 -5.18
CA TRP A 26 -0.88 6.68 -5.78
C TRP A 26 -1.73 6.55 -7.04
N LEU A 27 -1.53 5.47 -7.82
CA LEU A 27 -2.37 5.19 -8.98
C LEU A 27 -3.84 5.06 -8.61
N PHE A 28 -4.17 4.32 -7.56
CA PHE A 28 -5.57 4.14 -7.20
C PHE A 28 -6.10 5.18 -6.19
N ALA A 29 -5.24 5.78 -5.36
CA ALA A 29 -5.71 6.76 -4.37
C ALA A 29 -5.94 8.13 -4.99
N GLN A 30 -4.92 8.68 -5.66
CA GLN A 30 -4.93 10.06 -6.11
C GLN A 30 -5.65 10.25 -7.45
N THR A 31 -5.56 9.27 -8.34
CA THR A 31 -6.17 9.38 -9.65
C THR A 31 -7.71 9.46 -9.56
N LEU A 32 -8.32 8.72 -8.64
CA LEU A 32 -9.77 8.69 -8.49
C LEU A 32 -10.38 10.01 -8.02
N VAL A 33 -9.64 10.86 -7.34
CA VAL A 33 -10.11 12.20 -6.96
C VAL A 33 -10.56 12.99 -8.19
N ASN A 34 -9.87 12.81 -9.32
CA ASN A 34 -10.18 13.46 -10.60
C ASN A 34 -11.23 12.71 -11.46
N LEU A 35 -11.66 11.54 -11.01
CA LEU A 35 -12.55 10.65 -11.77
C LEU A 35 -13.98 10.60 -11.19
N VAL A 36 -14.34 11.48 -10.28
CA VAL A 36 -15.66 11.47 -9.62
C VAL A 36 -16.79 11.51 -10.65
N VAL A 37 -16.69 12.39 -11.66
CA VAL A 37 -17.73 12.54 -12.72
C VAL A 37 -17.86 11.29 -13.59
N PRO A 38 -16.78 10.71 -14.17
CA PRO A 38 -16.85 9.45 -14.89
C PRO A 38 -17.37 8.27 -14.05
N LEU A 39 -17.02 8.23 -12.75
CA LEU A 39 -17.51 7.20 -11.84
C LEU A 39 -19.01 7.36 -11.56
N GLN A 40 -19.46 8.59 -11.31
CA GLN A 40 -20.87 8.89 -11.09
C GLN A 40 -21.74 8.39 -12.26
N SER A 41 -21.34 8.71 -13.49
CA SER A 41 -22.07 8.27 -14.68
C SER A 41 -22.05 6.76 -14.86
N THR A 42 -20.96 6.09 -14.51
CA THR A 42 -20.80 4.63 -14.65
C THR A 42 -21.59 3.86 -13.57
N TYR A 43 -21.53 4.32 -12.32
CA TYR A 43 -22.16 3.63 -11.19
C TYR A 43 -23.59 4.12 -10.93
N GLN A 44 -24.06 5.13 -11.66
CA GLN A 44 -25.40 5.74 -11.52
C GLN A 44 -25.72 6.10 -10.05
N SER A 45 -24.73 6.59 -9.34
CA SER A 45 -24.79 6.94 -7.92
C SER A 45 -24.66 8.44 -7.73
N ASP A 46 -25.15 8.95 -6.60
CA ASP A 46 -24.98 10.36 -6.25
C ASP A 46 -23.51 10.69 -5.97
N ILE A 47 -23.16 11.97 -6.12
CA ILE A 47 -21.81 12.49 -5.90
C ILE A 47 -21.32 12.21 -4.46
N GLY A 48 -22.22 12.28 -3.47
CA GLY A 48 -21.90 12.02 -2.07
C GLY A 48 -21.37 10.61 -1.86
N THR A 49 -22.07 9.62 -2.40
CA THR A 49 -21.67 8.20 -2.32
C THR A 49 -20.32 7.94 -3.01
N ILE A 50 -20.09 8.54 -4.19
CA ILE A 50 -18.79 8.42 -4.88
C ILE A 50 -17.66 9.07 -4.07
N ASN A 51 -17.88 10.26 -3.50
CA ASN A 51 -16.88 10.93 -2.66
C ASN A 51 -16.55 10.12 -1.39
N ILE A 52 -17.56 9.53 -0.74
CA ILE A 52 -17.34 8.60 0.39
C ILE A 52 -16.47 7.42 -0.07
N ALA A 53 -16.81 6.78 -1.18
CA ALA A 53 -16.03 5.67 -1.70
C ALA A 53 -14.58 6.07 -1.99
N VAL A 54 -14.34 7.23 -2.59
CA VAL A 54 -12.98 7.76 -2.85
C VAL A 54 -12.22 7.98 -1.55
N SER A 55 -12.84 8.59 -0.54
CA SER A 55 -12.24 8.91 0.75
C SER A 55 -11.95 7.67 1.62
N LEU A 56 -12.71 6.60 1.44
CA LEU A 56 -12.55 5.35 2.22
C LEU A 56 -11.16 4.76 2.12
N THR A 57 -10.46 4.89 0.99
CA THR A 57 -9.10 4.38 0.85
C THR A 57 -8.13 5.09 1.80
N ALA A 58 -8.21 6.42 1.87
CA ALA A 58 -7.37 7.21 2.78
C ALA A 58 -7.72 6.90 4.25
N LEU A 59 -9.01 6.81 4.57
CA LEU A 59 -9.49 6.47 5.90
C LEU A 59 -8.99 5.08 6.33
N MET A 60 -9.19 4.04 5.53
CA MET A 60 -8.74 2.68 5.83
C MET A 60 -7.21 2.60 5.94
N SER A 61 -6.49 3.29 5.04
CA SER A 61 -5.03 3.38 5.13
C SER A 61 -4.58 4.01 6.44
N GLY A 62 -5.13 5.17 6.81
CA GLY A 62 -4.78 5.89 8.04
C GLY A 62 -5.10 5.09 9.31
N LEU A 63 -6.29 4.48 9.39
CA LEU A 63 -6.72 3.70 10.55
C LEU A 63 -5.84 2.48 10.80
N PHE A 64 -5.42 1.78 9.74
CA PHE A 64 -4.75 0.49 9.87
C PHE A 64 -3.24 0.53 9.69
N ILE A 65 -2.63 1.65 9.27
CA ILE A 65 -1.19 1.72 8.96
C ILE A 65 -0.30 1.37 10.17
N VAL A 66 -0.66 1.82 11.36
CA VAL A 66 0.10 1.54 12.60
C VAL A 66 -0.03 0.05 12.96
N GLY A 67 -1.26 -0.48 12.96
CA GLY A 67 -1.51 -1.89 13.25
C GLY A 67 -0.86 -2.82 12.23
N ALA A 68 -0.87 -2.46 10.95
CA ALA A 68 -0.24 -3.23 9.88
C ALA A 68 1.30 -3.22 9.99
N GLY A 69 1.90 -2.13 10.49
CA GLY A 69 3.33 -2.07 10.79
C GLY A 69 3.73 -3.09 11.86
N ASP A 70 3.04 -3.09 13.00
CA ASP A 70 3.26 -4.09 14.07
C ASP A 70 2.99 -5.52 13.60
N PHE A 71 1.96 -5.70 12.75
CA PHE A 71 1.65 -7.00 12.15
C PHE A 71 2.79 -7.46 11.26
N ALA A 72 3.37 -6.57 10.45
CA ALA A 72 4.52 -6.87 9.59
C ALA A 72 5.75 -7.27 10.41
N ASP A 73 6.00 -6.60 11.53
CA ASP A 73 7.13 -6.91 12.41
C ASP A 73 6.99 -8.29 13.09
N LYS A 74 5.77 -8.72 13.41
CA LYS A 74 5.49 -10.01 14.05
C LYS A 74 5.42 -11.18 13.06
N PHE A 75 4.65 -11.01 11.98
CA PHE A 75 4.35 -12.09 11.03
C PHE A 75 5.37 -12.18 9.90
N GLY A 76 6.03 -11.08 9.57
CA GLY A 76 7.04 -11.00 8.53
C GLY A 76 6.74 -9.88 7.54
N ARG A 77 7.75 -9.08 7.29
CA ARG A 77 7.64 -7.86 6.48
C ARG A 77 7.38 -8.16 5.01
N VAL A 78 8.07 -9.17 4.47
CA VAL A 78 7.86 -9.61 3.08
C VAL A 78 6.47 -10.21 2.90
N LYS A 79 6.01 -11.06 3.84
CA LYS A 79 4.67 -11.65 3.80
C LYS A 79 3.58 -10.58 3.84
N VAL A 80 3.70 -9.59 4.73
CA VAL A 80 2.71 -8.52 4.84
C VAL A 80 2.71 -7.62 3.61
N THR A 81 3.88 -7.38 3.00
CA THR A 81 3.95 -6.72 1.68
C THR A 81 3.18 -7.51 0.63
N TYR A 82 3.36 -8.84 0.55
CA TYR A 82 2.57 -9.69 -0.36
C TYR A 82 1.08 -9.65 -0.09
N ILE A 83 0.66 -9.69 1.18
CA ILE A 83 -0.76 -9.55 1.55
C ILE A 83 -1.29 -8.22 1.04
N GLY A 84 -0.57 -7.13 1.23
CA GLY A 84 -0.94 -5.81 0.71
C GLY A 84 -1.07 -5.80 -0.82
N LEU A 85 -0.11 -6.39 -1.54
CA LEU A 85 -0.16 -6.49 -3.01
C LEU A 85 -1.35 -7.32 -3.50
N ILE A 86 -1.69 -8.42 -2.83
CA ILE A 86 -2.88 -9.23 -3.14
C ILE A 86 -4.16 -8.44 -2.88
N LEU A 87 -4.26 -7.72 -1.76
CA LEU A 87 -5.40 -6.86 -1.45
C LEU A 87 -5.61 -5.77 -2.52
N ASN A 88 -4.52 -5.20 -3.08
CA ASN A 88 -4.60 -4.26 -4.20
C ASN A 88 -5.19 -4.91 -5.45
N ILE A 89 -4.78 -6.13 -5.80
CA ILE A 89 -5.33 -6.86 -6.94
C ILE A 89 -6.82 -7.12 -6.74
N ILE A 90 -7.22 -7.63 -5.57
CA ILE A 90 -8.62 -7.91 -5.24
C ILE A 90 -9.45 -6.63 -5.32
N GLY A 91 -8.99 -5.54 -4.69
CA GLY A 91 -9.67 -4.25 -4.71
C GLY A 91 -9.83 -3.69 -6.11
N SER A 92 -8.77 -3.76 -6.94
CA SER A 92 -8.80 -3.30 -8.32
C SER A 92 -9.74 -4.15 -9.19
N LEU A 93 -9.75 -5.47 -9.03
CA LEU A 93 -10.67 -6.37 -9.74
C LEU A 93 -12.13 -6.09 -9.39
N LEU A 94 -12.47 -5.90 -8.11
CA LEU A 94 -13.83 -5.56 -7.68
C LEU A 94 -14.35 -4.30 -8.37
N ILE A 95 -13.50 -3.28 -8.54
CA ILE A 95 -13.86 -2.01 -9.18
C ILE A 95 -14.02 -2.17 -10.70
N ILE A 96 -13.21 -3.03 -11.35
CA ILE A 96 -13.24 -3.20 -12.81
C ILE A 96 -14.45 -4.02 -13.26
N ILE A 97 -14.78 -5.11 -12.53
CA ILE A 97 -15.69 -6.17 -13.00
C ILE A 97 -17.12 -5.67 -13.14
N THR A 98 -17.60 -4.86 -12.20
CA THR A 98 -19.04 -4.50 -12.19
C THR A 98 -19.27 -3.04 -11.82
N PRO A 99 -20.22 -2.36 -12.49
CA PRO A 99 -20.63 -1.01 -12.15
C PRO A 99 -21.61 -0.96 -10.96
N PHE A 100 -21.44 -1.83 -9.97
CA PHE A 100 -22.29 -1.88 -8.78
C PHE A 100 -21.61 -1.18 -7.61
N THR A 101 -22.23 -0.13 -7.07
CA THR A 101 -21.64 0.76 -6.04
C THR A 101 -21.08 0.04 -4.82
N PRO A 102 -21.70 -1.00 -4.24
CA PRO A 102 -21.12 -1.76 -3.13
C PRO A 102 -19.77 -2.40 -3.47
N PHE A 103 -19.54 -2.83 -4.71
CA PHE A 103 -18.24 -3.36 -5.15
C PHE A 103 -17.18 -2.26 -5.28
N LEU A 104 -17.57 -1.05 -5.68
CA LEU A 104 -16.68 0.11 -5.62
C LEU A 104 -16.24 0.36 -4.17
N ILE A 105 -17.19 0.45 -3.23
CA ILE A 105 -16.91 0.68 -1.81
C ILE A 105 -16.01 -0.42 -1.23
N ALA A 106 -16.34 -1.70 -1.45
CA ALA A 106 -15.52 -2.82 -1.01
C ALA A 106 -14.11 -2.77 -1.61
N GLY A 107 -14.00 -2.52 -2.92
CA GLY A 107 -12.71 -2.37 -3.59
C GLY A 107 -11.85 -1.26 -2.99
N ARG A 108 -12.46 -0.14 -2.62
CA ARG A 108 -11.77 0.99 -1.97
C ARG A 108 -11.28 0.65 -0.55
N ILE A 109 -12.06 -0.13 0.20
CA ILE A 109 -11.64 -0.65 1.51
C ILE A 109 -10.42 -1.56 1.35
N PHE A 110 -10.45 -2.53 0.42
CA PHE A 110 -9.32 -3.41 0.15
C PHE A 110 -8.06 -2.65 -0.29
N GLN A 111 -8.21 -1.64 -1.13
CA GLN A 111 -7.10 -0.78 -1.55
C GLN A 111 -6.51 0.03 -0.38
N GLY A 112 -7.33 0.54 0.54
CA GLY A 112 -6.86 1.21 1.75
C GLY A 112 -6.08 0.28 2.68
N LEU A 113 -6.59 -0.93 2.92
CA LEU A 113 -5.88 -1.96 3.68
C LEU A 113 -4.58 -2.40 3.00
N SER A 114 -4.57 -2.48 1.67
CA SER A 114 -3.36 -2.73 0.88
C SER A 114 -2.27 -1.70 1.17
N ALA A 115 -2.62 -0.42 1.12
CA ALA A 115 -1.71 0.68 1.40
C ALA A 115 -1.17 0.62 2.84
N ALA A 116 -2.05 0.35 3.81
CA ALA A 116 -1.68 0.17 5.21
C ALA A 116 -0.63 -0.93 5.41
N CYS A 117 -0.71 -2.03 4.63
CA CYS A 117 0.26 -3.12 4.67
C CYS A 117 1.56 -2.79 3.94
N ILE A 118 1.49 -2.22 2.73
CA ILE A 118 2.65 -2.02 1.85
C ILE A 118 3.59 -0.94 2.42
N MET A 119 3.07 0.19 2.87
CA MET A 119 3.88 1.35 3.25
C MET A 119 4.86 1.05 4.40
N PRO A 120 4.41 0.61 5.59
CA PRO A 120 5.34 0.35 6.70
C PRO A 120 6.21 -0.88 6.44
N ALA A 121 5.68 -1.93 5.83
CA ALA A 121 6.42 -3.16 5.59
C ALA A 121 7.58 -2.94 4.61
N THR A 122 7.37 -2.20 3.52
CA THR A 122 8.42 -1.90 2.53
C THR A 122 9.49 -0.98 3.09
N LEU A 123 9.12 0.02 3.89
CA LEU A 123 10.09 0.87 4.59
C LEU A 123 10.95 0.06 5.57
N ALA A 124 10.34 -0.88 6.29
CA ALA A 124 11.05 -1.77 7.20
C ALA A 124 11.99 -2.75 6.46
N ILE A 125 11.61 -3.24 5.27
CA ILE A 125 12.47 -4.06 4.39
C ILE A 125 13.69 -3.26 3.95
N ILE A 126 13.52 -2.00 3.51
CA ILE A 126 14.64 -1.12 3.13
C ILE A 126 15.59 -0.94 4.31
N ASN A 127 15.07 -0.63 5.48
CA ASN A 127 15.88 -0.43 6.68
C ASN A 127 16.66 -1.68 7.10
N GLN A 128 16.18 -2.87 6.74
CA GLN A 128 16.79 -4.15 7.09
C GLN A 128 17.91 -4.55 6.11
N TYR A 129 17.68 -4.35 4.80
CA TYR A 129 18.54 -4.93 3.77
C TYR A 129 19.50 -3.94 3.12
N TYR A 130 19.35 -2.64 3.38
CA TYR A 130 20.25 -1.62 2.86
C TYR A 130 21.01 -0.94 3.99
N ILE A 131 22.32 -0.73 3.81
CA ILE A 131 23.23 -0.16 4.83
C ILE A 131 23.93 1.07 4.25
N GLY A 132 24.28 2.03 5.11
CA GLY A 132 25.09 3.20 4.75
C GLY A 132 24.48 4.05 3.62
N THR A 133 25.27 4.36 2.61
CA THR A 133 24.87 5.17 1.45
C THR A 133 23.81 4.49 0.57
N ALA A 134 23.86 3.16 0.48
CA ALA A 134 22.84 2.38 -0.26
C ALA A 134 21.46 2.52 0.39
N ARG A 135 21.40 2.55 1.73
CA ARG A 135 20.14 2.80 2.47
C ARG A 135 19.60 4.20 2.22
N GLN A 136 20.45 5.23 2.26
CA GLN A 136 20.04 6.61 1.98
C GLN A 136 19.45 6.72 0.57
N ARG A 137 20.13 6.13 -0.41
CA ARG A 137 19.66 6.06 -1.80
C ARG A 137 18.32 5.33 -1.91
N ALA A 138 18.18 4.17 -1.28
CA ALA A 138 16.92 3.40 -1.31
C ALA A 138 15.77 4.16 -0.65
N LEU A 139 16.00 4.84 0.47
CA LEU A 139 15.01 5.70 1.12
C LEU A 139 14.62 6.90 0.25
N SER A 140 15.56 7.51 -0.47
CA SER A 140 15.29 8.60 -1.40
C SER A 140 14.36 8.14 -2.53
N TYR A 141 14.64 6.99 -3.15
CA TYR A 141 13.77 6.42 -4.18
C TYR A 141 12.40 6.01 -3.63
N TRP A 142 12.36 5.43 -2.44
CA TRP A 142 11.10 5.12 -1.75
C TRP A 142 10.29 6.38 -1.47
N SER A 143 10.93 7.46 -1.03
CA SER A 143 10.29 8.76 -0.79
C SER A 143 9.77 9.38 -2.09
N ILE A 144 10.50 9.27 -3.20
CA ILE A 144 10.03 9.72 -4.52
C ILE A 144 8.79 8.89 -4.93
N GLY A 145 8.82 7.56 -4.74
CA GLY A 145 7.67 6.69 -5.00
C GLY A 145 6.47 7.02 -4.13
N SER A 146 6.70 7.32 -2.83
CA SER A 146 5.62 7.54 -1.86
C SER A 146 5.04 8.95 -1.85
N TRP A 147 5.77 9.97 -2.25
CA TRP A 147 5.30 11.37 -2.25
C TRP A 147 5.31 12.00 -3.65
N GLY A 148 6.37 11.79 -4.41
CA GLY A 148 6.50 12.29 -5.80
C GLY A 148 5.59 11.55 -6.78
N GLY A 149 5.20 10.31 -6.45
CA GLY A 149 4.29 9.50 -7.26
C GLY A 149 2.92 10.14 -7.47
N SER A 150 2.44 10.98 -6.53
CA SER A 150 1.12 11.60 -6.62
C SER A 150 0.94 12.45 -7.89
N GLY A 151 1.89 13.33 -8.18
CA GLY A 151 1.83 14.21 -9.36
C GLY A 151 1.91 13.43 -10.68
N ILE A 152 2.85 12.48 -10.77
CA ILE A 152 3.04 11.62 -11.94
C ILE A 152 1.78 10.77 -12.17
N CYS A 153 1.25 10.15 -11.13
CA CYS A 153 0.05 9.31 -11.22
C CYS A 153 -1.20 10.11 -11.57
N THR A 154 -1.31 11.36 -11.11
CA THR A 154 -2.42 12.25 -11.47
C THR A 154 -2.41 12.59 -12.96
N LEU A 155 -1.25 12.97 -13.51
CA LEU A 155 -1.09 13.23 -14.95
C LEU A 155 -1.34 11.97 -15.77
N PHE A 156 -0.73 10.85 -15.39
CA PHE A 156 -0.90 9.57 -16.07
C PHE A 156 -2.37 9.10 -16.02
N GLY A 157 -3.00 9.20 -14.86
CA GLY A 157 -4.39 8.83 -14.67
C GLY A 157 -5.35 9.70 -15.48
N GLY A 158 -5.10 11.00 -15.57
CA GLY A 158 -5.87 11.91 -16.42
C GLY A 158 -5.75 11.54 -17.90
N LEU A 159 -4.54 11.32 -18.41
CA LEU A 159 -4.30 10.89 -19.79
C LEU A 159 -4.94 9.53 -20.09
N MET A 160 -4.75 8.54 -19.21
CA MET A 160 -5.34 7.21 -19.37
C MET A 160 -6.87 7.24 -19.36
N SER A 161 -7.45 8.00 -18.44
CA SER A 161 -8.91 8.15 -18.35
C SER A 161 -9.50 8.78 -19.61
N THR A 162 -8.84 9.77 -20.18
CA THR A 162 -9.32 10.51 -21.36
C THR A 162 -9.24 9.66 -22.64
N HIS A 163 -8.16 8.87 -22.81
CA HIS A 163 -7.92 8.13 -24.06
C HIS A 163 -8.37 6.67 -24.02
N PHE A 164 -8.26 6.00 -22.88
CA PHE A 164 -8.50 4.56 -22.73
C PHE A 164 -9.60 4.21 -21.71
N GLY A 165 -10.16 5.22 -21.06
CA GLY A 165 -11.16 5.06 -20.03
C GLY A 165 -10.55 4.78 -18.64
N TRP A 166 -11.29 5.14 -17.62
CA TRP A 166 -10.84 5.12 -16.22
C TRP A 166 -10.47 3.71 -15.69
N ARG A 167 -11.10 2.64 -16.24
CA ARG A 167 -10.80 1.24 -15.83
C ARG A 167 -9.37 0.84 -16.14
N THR A 168 -8.74 1.40 -17.16
CA THR A 168 -7.36 1.11 -17.57
C THR A 168 -6.37 1.40 -16.45
N ILE A 169 -6.64 2.39 -15.60
CA ILE A 169 -5.79 2.75 -14.45
C ILE A 169 -5.66 1.57 -13.48
N PHE A 170 -6.77 0.90 -13.20
CA PHE A 170 -6.75 -0.28 -12.32
C PHE A 170 -6.09 -1.49 -12.97
N ILE A 171 -6.22 -1.65 -14.28
CA ILE A 171 -5.51 -2.69 -15.04
C ILE A 171 -4.00 -2.46 -14.94
N VAL A 172 -3.54 -1.23 -15.14
CA VAL A 172 -2.12 -0.85 -14.98
C VAL A 172 -1.67 -1.08 -13.55
N SER A 173 -2.49 -0.72 -12.55
CA SER A 173 -2.17 -0.99 -11.14
C SER A 173 -1.98 -2.49 -10.89
N ILE A 174 -2.83 -3.37 -11.44
CA ILE A 174 -2.68 -4.82 -11.32
C ILE A 174 -1.37 -5.29 -11.96
N VAL A 175 -1.05 -4.82 -13.17
CA VAL A 175 0.19 -5.19 -13.87
C VAL A 175 1.43 -4.79 -13.06
N LEU A 176 1.45 -3.55 -12.54
CA LEU A 176 2.55 -3.08 -11.69
C LEU A 176 2.65 -3.87 -10.38
N THR A 177 1.52 -4.24 -9.79
CA THR A 177 1.47 -5.07 -8.59
C THR A 177 2.05 -6.47 -8.85
N LEU A 178 1.67 -7.11 -9.95
CA LEU A 178 2.22 -8.42 -10.34
C LEU A 178 3.73 -8.34 -10.60
N LEU A 179 4.18 -7.27 -11.27
CA LEU A 179 5.60 -7.04 -11.49
C LEU A 179 6.35 -6.82 -10.17
N SER A 180 5.78 -6.04 -9.24
CA SER A 180 6.31 -5.85 -7.89
C SER A 180 6.45 -7.20 -7.16
N MET A 181 5.40 -8.04 -7.17
CA MET A 181 5.43 -9.38 -6.57
C MET A 181 6.54 -10.26 -7.17
N TYR A 182 6.69 -10.23 -8.49
CA TYR A 182 7.75 -10.98 -9.18
C TYR A 182 9.15 -10.52 -8.78
N LEU A 183 9.36 -9.21 -8.66
CA LEU A 183 10.66 -8.65 -8.30
C LEU A 183 11.03 -8.92 -6.83
N ILE A 184 10.06 -8.92 -5.91
CA ILE A 184 10.28 -9.18 -4.48
C ILE A 184 10.40 -10.68 -4.16
N LYS A 185 10.03 -11.57 -5.07
CA LYS A 185 9.89 -13.02 -4.83
C LYS A 185 11.07 -13.71 -4.14
N HIS A 186 12.29 -13.28 -4.41
CA HIS A 186 13.49 -13.90 -3.88
C HIS A 186 14.01 -13.25 -2.59
N THR A 187 13.29 -12.27 -2.06
CA THR A 187 13.68 -11.58 -0.82
C THR A 187 13.43 -12.49 0.38
N PRO A 188 14.43 -12.79 1.21
CA PRO A 188 14.24 -13.57 2.43
C PRO A 188 13.27 -12.87 3.38
N GLU A 189 12.55 -13.66 4.18
CA GLU A 189 11.64 -13.10 5.18
C GLU A 189 12.41 -12.47 6.35
N THR A 190 11.93 -11.33 6.81
CA THR A 190 12.48 -10.64 7.97
C THR A 190 11.38 -10.24 8.95
N LYS A 191 11.72 -10.30 10.24
CA LYS A 191 10.84 -9.91 11.34
C LYS A 191 11.62 -8.97 12.24
N ALA A 192 10.92 -8.10 12.97
CA ALA A 192 11.57 -7.33 14.01
C ALA A 192 12.09 -8.26 15.13
N GLU A 193 13.25 -7.96 15.67
CA GLU A 193 13.67 -8.59 16.92
C GLU A 193 12.72 -8.14 18.04
N PRO A 194 12.30 -9.06 18.93
CA PRO A 194 11.41 -8.69 20.02
C PRO A 194 12.09 -7.64 20.89
N VAL A 195 11.49 -6.46 21.00
CA VAL A 195 11.93 -5.42 21.94
C VAL A 195 11.67 -5.95 23.34
N ILE A 196 12.76 -6.21 24.08
CA ILE A 196 12.70 -6.58 25.48
C ILE A 196 12.67 -5.29 26.26
N THR A 197 11.63 -5.07 27.09
CA THR A 197 11.56 -3.96 28.02
C THR A 197 12.60 -4.12 29.13
N GLU A 198 12.97 -3.03 29.83
CA GLU A 198 13.92 -3.06 30.95
C GLU A 198 13.58 -4.12 32.02
N ASN A 199 12.33 -4.54 32.11
CA ASN A 199 11.84 -5.59 32.99
C ASN A 199 11.90 -7.01 32.41
N GLY A 200 12.57 -7.22 31.25
CA GLY A 200 12.71 -8.55 30.63
C GLY A 200 11.45 -9.07 29.93
N GLU A 201 10.37 -8.32 29.87
CA GLU A 201 9.14 -8.71 29.18
C GLU A 201 9.13 -8.31 27.71
N LYS A 202 8.56 -9.15 26.83
CA LYS A 202 8.32 -8.78 25.44
C LYS A 202 7.27 -7.68 25.38
N LYS A 203 7.59 -6.58 24.69
CA LYS A 203 6.66 -5.48 24.46
C LYS A 203 5.38 -6.03 23.81
N LYS A 204 4.25 -5.92 24.51
CA LYS A 204 2.93 -6.32 24.00
C LYS A 204 2.43 -5.27 23.00
N PHE A 205 1.57 -5.69 22.09
CA PHE A 205 0.88 -4.78 21.17
C PHE A 205 0.00 -3.82 21.96
N ASP A 206 0.17 -2.53 21.73
CA ASP A 206 -0.64 -1.49 22.37
C ASP A 206 -2.01 -1.36 21.69
N ILE A 207 -2.91 -2.27 22.05
CA ILE A 207 -4.29 -2.27 21.54
C ILE A 207 -5.04 -1.01 22.02
N VAL A 208 -4.74 -0.53 23.23
CA VAL A 208 -5.41 0.64 23.80
C VAL A 208 -5.04 1.90 23.04
N GLY A 209 -3.74 2.12 22.77
CA GLY A 209 -3.26 3.24 21.96
C GLY A 209 -3.83 3.21 20.54
N LEU A 210 -3.92 2.02 19.93
CA LEU A 210 -4.53 1.85 18.61
C LEU A 210 -6.03 2.20 18.63
N MET A 211 -6.77 1.76 19.64
CA MET A 211 -8.20 2.09 19.78
C MET A 211 -8.43 3.59 19.99
N ILE A 212 -7.61 4.23 20.81
CA ILE A 212 -7.65 5.69 21.00
C ILE A 212 -7.37 6.41 19.69
N LEU A 213 -6.35 5.99 18.93
CA LEU A 213 -6.04 6.54 17.61
C LEU A 213 -7.25 6.43 16.65
N ILE A 214 -7.88 5.24 16.60
CA ILE A 214 -9.05 5.01 15.75
C ILE A 214 -10.20 5.93 16.14
N ILE A 215 -10.48 6.06 17.45
CA ILE A 215 -11.55 6.94 17.95
C ILE A 215 -11.24 8.40 17.59
N CYS A 216 -10.00 8.86 17.80
CA CYS A 216 -9.60 10.22 17.44
C CYS A 216 -9.69 10.51 15.93
N MET A 217 -9.50 9.51 15.07
CA MET A 217 -9.62 9.68 13.62
C MET A 217 -11.06 9.65 13.11
N LEU A 218 -11.99 9.10 13.90
CA LEU A 218 -13.41 9.01 13.53
C LEU A 218 -14.26 10.13 14.15
N SER A 219 -13.71 10.89 15.12
CA SER A 219 -14.34 12.07 15.73
C SER A 219 -14.10 13.35 14.92
#